data_d2b860af8debeb09ca65e7ef51f72346
#
_entry.id   d2b860af8debeb09ca65e7ef51f72346
#
_cell.length_a   1.000
_cell.length_b   1.000
_cell.length_c   1.000
_cell.angle_alpha   90.00
_cell.angle_beta   90.00
_cell.angle_gamma   90.00
#
_symmetry.space_group_name_H-M   'P 1'
#
loop_
_entity.id
_entity.type
_entity.pdbx_description
1 polymer ?
#
loop_
_entity_poly.entity_id
_entity_poly.type
_entity_poly.pdbx_seq_one_letter_code
_entity_poly.pdbx_strand_id
1 'polypeptide(L)'
;MKYIYILACTFLISACGSSEQVIYDGTVYEIKGDHIYNRDEKVTESLSDELKANIRQTLDARLAMEKEIKAQKEALEAEQKAQEKALKAAEEALKKVEQEQKELEKAAEKKEQLREDFIDANSKYKDQKEKYQKLHDAGKLSPNDEEKWTKRLEKLKSKVEEAERELNNN
;
A
#
# COMPACT_ATOMS: atom_id res chain seq x y z
N MET A 1 29.17 -40.30 -0.01
CA MET A 1 28.96 -40.63 -1.44
C MET A 1 27.59 -41.29 -1.69
N LYS A 2 26.50 -40.70 -1.20
CA LYS A 2 25.13 -41.26 -1.39
C LYS A 2 24.19 -40.34 -2.20
N TYR A 3 24.65 -39.18 -2.69
CA TYR A 3 23.83 -38.20 -3.38
C TYR A 3 24.06 -38.07 -4.91
N ILE A 4 24.97 -38.89 -5.43
CA ILE A 4 25.34 -38.85 -6.88
C ILE A 4 24.34 -39.65 -7.74
N TYR A 5 23.55 -40.55 -7.15
CA TYR A 5 22.63 -41.40 -7.92
C TYR A 5 21.25 -40.80 -8.19
N ILE A 6 20.91 -39.65 -7.58
CA ILE A 6 19.59 -39.00 -7.80
C ILE A 6 19.61 -38.06 -9.01
N LEU A 7 20.79 -37.67 -9.49
CA LEU A 7 20.92 -36.72 -10.61
C LEU A 7 20.90 -37.42 -12.00
N ALA A 8 20.97 -38.76 -12.04
CA ALA A 8 21.04 -39.51 -13.31
C ALA A 8 19.68 -39.95 -13.85
N CYS A 9 18.58 -39.84 -13.12
CA CYS A 9 17.25 -40.32 -13.56
C CYS A 9 16.34 -39.23 -14.18
N THR A 10 16.75 -37.98 -14.27
CA THR A 10 15.89 -36.91 -14.80
C THR A 10 16.08 -36.56 -16.27
N PHE A 11 16.89 -37.32 -17.02
CA PHE A 11 17.23 -36.99 -18.42
C PHE A 11 16.59 -37.91 -19.50
N LEU A 12 15.59 -38.72 -19.16
CA LEU A 12 14.96 -39.64 -20.11
C LEU A 12 13.50 -39.29 -20.52
N ILE A 13 13.06 -38.04 -20.34
CA ILE A 13 11.71 -37.64 -20.76
C ILE A 13 11.79 -36.58 -21.87
N SER A 14 12.56 -36.81 -22.92
CA SER A 14 12.63 -35.87 -24.05
C SER A 14 12.51 -36.52 -25.41
N ALA A 15 11.86 -37.66 -25.49
CA ALA A 15 11.60 -38.33 -26.78
C ALA A 15 10.13 -38.75 -26.95
N CYS A 16 9.18 -38.02 -26.32
CA CYS A 16 7.79 -38.11 -26.78
C CYS A 16 7.61 -37.02 -27.84
N GLY A 17 7.65 -37.38 -29.09
CA GLY A 17 7.22 -36.51 -30.16
C GLY A 17 5.82 -35.98 -29.82
N SER A 18 5.67 -34.66 -29.79
CA SER A 18 4.40 -34.00 -29.45
C SER A 18 3.35 -34.49 -30.45
N SER A 19 2.39 -35.29 -29.98
CA SER A 19 1.23 -35.69 -30.78
C SER A 19 0.12 -34.65 -30.52
N GLU A 20 -0.43 -34.11 -31.57
CA GLU A 20 -1.54 -33.16 -31.52
C GLU A 20 -2.82 -33.82 -32.02
N GLN A 21 -3.90 -33.68 -31.25
CA GLN A 21 -5.20 -34.23 -31.66
C GLN A 21 -6.07 -33.13 -32.26
N VAL A 22 -6.77 -33.45 -33.32
CA VAL A 22 -7.73 -32.56 -33.96
C VAL A 22 -9.00 -33.31 -34.30
N ILE A 23 -10.15 -32.66 -34.15
CA ILE A 23 -11.44 -33.19 -34.59
C ILE A 23 -11.79 -32.53 -35.91
N TYR A 24 -11.95 -33.34 -36.95
CA TYR A 24 -12.40 -32.87 -38.24
C TYR A 24 -13.54 -33.79 -38.74
N ASP A 25 -14.65 -33.20 -39.12
CA ASP A 25 -15.87 -33.89 -39.57
C ASP A 25 -16.31 -35.05 -38.63
N GLY A 26 -16.30 -34.74 -37.30
CA GLY A 26 -16.71 -35.69 -36.26
C GLY A 26 -15.70 -36.83 -36.00
N THR A 27 -14.57 -36.85 -36.68
CA THR A 27 -13.52 -37.86 -36.51
C THR A 27 -12.31 -37.27 -35.82
N VAL A 28 -11.77 -38.02 -34.83
CA VAL A 28 -10.54 -37.59 -34.11
C VAL A 28 -9.33 -38.11 -34.89
N TYR A 29 -8.47 -37.19 -35.29
CA TYR A 29 -7.18 -37.48 -35.89
C TYR A 29 -6.06 -37.06 -34.94
N GLU A 30 -5.03 -37.89 -34.86
CA GLU A 30 -3.79 -37.59 -34.14
C GLU A 30 -2.69 -37.31 -35.17
N ILE A 31 -2.01 -36.16 -35.02
CA ILE A 31 -0.93 -35.75 -35.91
C ILE A 31 0.40 -35.89 -35.17
N LYS A 32 1.31 -36.71 -35.75
CA LYS A 32 2.67 -36.90 -35.26
C LYS A 32 3.65 -36.53 -36.36
N GLY A 33 4.16 -35.32 -36.35
CA GLY A 33 4.97 -34.78 -37.43
C GLY A 33 4.19 -34.80 -38.77
N ASP A 34 4.70 -35.50 -39.78
CA ASP A 34 4.04 -35.58 -41.08
C ASP A 34 2.98 -36.64 -41.17
N HIS A 35 2.78 -37.45 -40.14
CA HIS A 35 1.86 -38.59 -40.17
C HIS A 35 0.53 -38.28 -39.45
N ILE A 36 -0.56 -38.73 -40.06
CA ILE A 36 -1.92 -38.62 -39.53
C ILE A 36 -2.39 -40.02 -39.14
N TYR A 37 -2.93 -40.13 -37.91
CA TYR A 37 -3.46 -41.37 -37.36
C TYR A 37 -4.94 -41.19 -37.02
N ASN A 38 -5.71 -42.27 -37.18
CA ASN A 38 -7.07 -42.38 -36.69
C ASN A 38 -7.15 -43.64 -35.82
N ARG A 39 -7.49 -43.52 -34.54
CA ARG A 39 -7.55 -44.65 -33.59
C ARG A 39 -6.28 -45.52 -33.62
N ASP A 40 -5.11 -44.92 -33.56
CA ASP A 40 -3.79 -45.55 -33.61
C ASP A 40 -3.39 -46.14 -34.96
N GLU A 41 -4.24 -46.12 -35.96
CA GLU A 41 -3.93 -46.56 -37.31
C GLU A 41 -3.38 -45.41 -38.18
N LYS A 42 -2.24 -45.62 -38.81
CA LYS A 42 -1.66 -44.63 -39.72
C LYS A 42 -2.48 -44.54 -41.01
N VAL A 43 -3.19 -43.41 -41.16
CA VAL A 43 -4.10 -43.18 -42.30
C VAL A 43 -3.54 -42.17 -43.33
N THR A 44 -2.32 -41.72 -43.17
CA THR A 44 -1.71 -40.65 -43.98
C THR A 44 -1.80 -40.96 -45.48
N GLU A 45 -1.59 -42.22 -45.90
CA GLU A 45 -1.56 -42.60 -47.29
C GLU A 45 -2.95 -42.91 -47.88
N SER A 46 -3.92 -43.21 -47.02
CA SER A 46 -5.31 -43.48 -47.39
C SER A 46 -6.18 -42.25 -47.54
N LEU A 47 -5.74 -41.11 -47.00
CA LEU A 47 -6.45 -39.84 -47.08
C LEU A 47 -6.11 -39.07 -48.36
N SER A 48 -7.09 -38.38 -48.94
CA SER A 48 -6.85 -37.45 -50.03
C SER A 48 -6.00 -36.25 -49.59
N ASP A 49 -5.27 -35.64 -50.52
CA ASP A 49 -4.42 -34.49 -50.20
C ASP A 49 -5.23 -33.30 -49.70
N GLU A 50 -6.45 -33.11 -50.20
CA GLU A 50 -7.39 -32.09 -49.72
C GLU A 50 -7.79 -32.33 -48.25
N LEU A 51 -8.11 -33.58 -47.89
CA LEU A 51 -8.49 -33.94 -46.51
C LEU A 51 -7.31 -33.77 -45.54
N LYS A 52 -6.09 -34.13 -45.95
CA LYS A 52 -4.86 -33.89 -45.17
C LYS A 52 -4.66 -32.39 -44.91
N ALA A 53 -4.85 -31.59 -45.96
CA ALA A 53 -4.71 -30.13 -45.84
C ALA A 53 -5.75 -29.53 -44.85
N ASN A 54 -7.01 -29.94 -44.96
CA ASN A 54 -8.08 -29.49 -44.09
C ASN A 54 -7.87 -29.89 -42.62
N ILE A 55 -7.43 -31.12 -42.36
CA ILE A 55 -7.09 -31.60 -41.01
C ILE A 55 -5.96 -30.78 -40.41
N ARG A 56 -4.88 -30.49 -41.16
CA ARG A 56 -3.77 -29.66 -40.70
C ARG A 56 -4.19 -28.21 -40.47
N GLN A 57 -4.95 -27.64 -41.38
CA GLN A 57 -5.47 -26.28 -41.22
C GLN A 57 -6.35 -26.15 -39.96
N THR A 58 -7.18 -27.18 -39.69
CA THR A 58 -7.99 -27.18 -38.43
C THR A 58 -7.12 -27.28 -37.20
N LEU A 59 -6.04 -28.06 -37.22
CA LEU A 59 -5.07 -28.11 -36.13
C LEU A 59 -4.39 -26.75 -35.92
N ASP A 60 -3.88 -26.16 -37.01
CA ASP A 60 -3.20 -24.85 -36.93
C ASP A 60 -4.11 -23.75 -36.38
N ALA A 61 -5.38 -23.71 -36.80
CA ALA A 61 -6.38 -22.78 -36.29
C ALA A 61 -6.64 -23.00 -34.79
N ARG A 62 -6.73 -24.26 -34.32
CA ARG A 62 -6.89 -24.59 -32.91
C ARG A 62 -5.69 -24.14 -32.09
N LEU A 63 -4.47 -24.45 -32.54
CA LEU A 63 -3.23 -24.08 -31.86
C LEU A 63 -3.05 -22.54 -31.78
N ALA A 64 -3.43 -21.84 -32.87
CA ALA A 64 -3.42 -20.38 -32.86
C ALA A 64 -4.40 -19.81 -31.82
N MET A 65 -5.62 -20.36 -31.75
CA MET A 65 -6.62 -19.95 -30.76
C MET A 65 -6.17 -20.26 -29.31
N GLU A 66 -5.61 -21.44 -29.08
CA GLU A 66 -5.07 -21.81 -27.75
C GLU A 66 -3.95 -20.85 -27.30
N LYS A 67 -3.07 -20.49 -28.23
CA LYS A 67 -2.00 -19.54 -27.99
C LYS A 67 -2.55 -18.13 -27.64
N GLU A 68 -3.57 -17.70 -28.35
CA GLU A 68 -4.23 -16.41 -28.10
C GLU A 68 -4.93 -16.40 -26.74
N ILE A 69 -5.70 -17.44 -26.41
CA ILE A 69 -6.37 -17.59 -25.12
C ILE A 69 -5.34 -17.59 -23.98
N LYS A 70 -4.22 -18.30 -24.15
CA LYS A 70 -3.15 -18.30 -23.16
C LYS A 70 -2.55 -16.92 -22.96
N ALA A 71 -2.25 -16.20 -24.05
CA ALA A 71 -1.73 -14.84 -23.99
C ALA A 71 -2.71 -13.85 -23.32
N GLN A 72 -4.00 -13.96 -23.64
CA GLN A 72 -5.05 -13.15 -23.00
C GLN A 72 -5.15 -13.45 -21.50
N LYS A 73 -5.08 -14.73 -21.11
CA LYS A 73 -5.10 -15.12 -19.70
C LYS A 73 -3.89 -14.59 -18.94
N GLU A 74 -2.69 -14.70 -19.49
CA GLU A 74 -1.46 -14.17 -18.90
C GLU A 74 -1.53 -12.63 -18.77
N ALA A 75 -2.06 -11.93 -19.77
CA ALA A 75 -2.25 -10.49 -19.73
C ALA A 75 -3.25 -10.08 -18.63
N LEU A 76 -4.38 -10.79 -18.52
CA LEU A 76 -5.39 -10.52 -17.47
C LEU A 76 -4.83 -10.77 -16.06
N GLU A 77 -4.07 -11.86 -15.86
CA GLU A 77 -3.42 -12.12 -14.58
C GLU A 77 -2.38 -11.04 -14.21
N ALA A 78 -1.64 -10.55 -15.20
CA ALA A 78 -0.68 -9.47 -15.01
C ALA A 78 -1.38 -8.16 -14.63
N GLU A 79 -2.50 -7.84 -15.28
CA GLU A 79 -3.33 -6.68 -14.97
C GLU A 79 -3.91 -6.75 -13.56
N GLN A 80 -4.50 -7.90 -13.18
CA GLN A 80 -5.03 -8.11 -11.83
C GLN A 80 -3.95 -7.93 -10.75
N LYS A 81 -2.75 -8.46 -10.95
CA LYS A 81 -1.62 -8.28 -10.04
C LYS A 81 -1.17 -6.81 -9.95
N ALA A 82 -1.22 -6.09 -11.06
CA ALA A 82 -0.90 -4.66 -11.08
C ALA A 82 -1.95 -3.84 -10.30
N GLN A 83 -3.23 -4.12 -10.50
CA GLN A 83 -4.32 -3.48 -9.77
C GLN A 83 -4.26 -3.76 -8.27
N GLU A 84 -3.98 -5.01 -7.86
CA GLU A 84 -3.82 -5.36 -6.44
C GLU A 84 -2.66 -4.60 -5.78
N LYS A 85 -1.53 -4.48 -6.48
CA LYS A 85 -0.39 -3.68 -5.99
C LYS A 85 -0.74 -2.19 -5.88
N ALA A 86 -1.45 -1.65 -6.85
CA ALA A 86 -1.89 -0.25 -6.82
C ALA A 86 -2.85 0.02 -5.67
N LEU A 87 -3.81 -0.89 -5.41
CA LEU A 87 -4.72 -0.79 -4.26
C LEU A 87 -3.98 -0.81 -2.93
N LYS A 88 -3.04 -1.74 -2.73
CA LYS A 88 -2.22 -1.80 -1.51
C LYS A 88 -1.41 -0.52 -1.30
N ALA A 89 -0.80 0.00 -2.36
CA ALA A 89 -0.05 1.25 -2.28
C ALA A 89 -0.94 2.45 -1.94
N ALA A 90 -2.17 2.50 -2.48
CA ALA A 90 -3.15 3.54 -2.16
C ALA A 90 -3.62 3.45 -0.69
N GLU A 91 -3.87 2.24 -0.18
CA GLU A 91 -4.23 2.03 1.24
C GLU A 91 -3.10 2.47 2.19
N GLU A 92 -1.85 2.15 1.86
CA GLU A 92 -0.70 2.60 2.66
C GLU A 92 -0.55 4.12 2.64
N ALA A 93 -0.76 4.75 1.48
CA ALA A 93 -0.73 6.20 1.35
C ALA A 93 -1.84 6.86 2.19
N LEU A 94 -3.06 6.33 2.15
CA LEU A 94 -4.18 6.80 2.98
C LEU A 94 -3.87 6.71 4.48
N LYS A 95 -3.32 5.59 4.94
CA LYS A 95 -2.92 5.42 6.35
C LYS A 95 -1.88 6.45 6.79
N LYS A 96 -0.92 6.77 5.92
CA LYS A 96 0.08 7.83 6.22
C LYS A 96 -0.57 9.20 6.34
N VAL A 97 -1.46 9.55 5.40
CA VAL A 97 -2.20 10.82 5.43
C VAL A 97 -3.05 10.92 6.70
N GLU A 98 -3.75 9.86 7.10
CA GLU A 98 -4.51 9.83 8.34
C GLU A 98 -3.63 10.02 9.59
N GLN A 99 -2.44 9.43 9.60
CA GLN A 99 -1.50 9.61 10.71
C GLN A 99 -0.99 11.04 10.78
N GLU A 100 -0.57 11.60 9.65
CA GLU A 100 -0.13 13.00 9.56
C GLU A 100 -1.23 13.97 10.00
N GLN A 101 -2.46 13.70 9.58
CA GLN A 101 -3.62 14.51 9.95
C GLN A 101 -3.88 14.49 11.47
N LYS A 102 -3.81 13.30 12.10
CA LYS A 102 -3.92 13.16 13.56
C LYS A 102 -2.79 13.85 14.31
N GLU A 103 -1.58 13.82 13.78
CA GLU A 103 -0.45 14.54 14.39
C GLU A 103 -0.60 16.05 14.29
N LEU A 104 -1.05 16.55 13.13
CA LEU A 104 -1.35 17.98 12.97
C LEU A 104 -2.49 18.45 13.89
N GLU A 105 -3.54 17.66 14.03
CA GLU A 105 -4.66 17.96 14.93
C GLU A 105 -4.19 18.04 16.40
N LYS A 106 -3.41 17.07 16.86
CA LYS A 106 -2.82 17.09 18.20
C LYS A 106 -1.87 18.29 18.43
N ALA A 107 -1.08 18.64 17.42
CA ALA A 107 -0.21 19.79 17.49
C ALA A 107 -1.01 21.10 17.55
N ALA A 108 -2.11 21.19 16.80
CA ALA A 108 -3.01 22.35 16.84
C ALA A 108 -3.72 22.46 18.20
N GLU A 109 -4.25 21.36 18.74
CA GLU A 109 -4.86 21.33 20.08
C GLU A 109 -3.87 21.75 21.16
N LYS A 110 -2.65 21.20 21.10
CA LYS A 110 -1.59 21.57 22.07
C LYS A 110 -1.25 23.06 21.99
N LYS A 111 -1.14 23.60 20.79
CA LYS A 111 -0.84 25.03 20.61
C LYS A 111 -1.96 25.91 21.14
N GLU A 112 -3.21 25.53 20.94
CA GLU A 112 -4.35 26.27 21.50
C GLU A 112 -4.37 26.20 23.02
N GLN A 113 -4.09 25.04 23.62
CA GLN A 113 -3.96 24.93 25.09
C GLN A 113 -2.87 25.83 25.65
N LEU A 114 -1.69 25.87 25.04
CA LEU A 114 -0.60 26.74 25.46
C LEU A 114 -0.96 28.21 25.32
N ARG A 115 -1.74 28.57 24.31
CA ARG A 115 -2.25 29.94 24.15
C ARG A 115 -3.24 30.30 25.24
N GLU A 116 -4.17 29.42 25.60
CA GLU A 116 -5.10 29.61 26.71
C GLU A 116 -4.34 29.78 28.05
N ASP A 117 -3.36 28.91 28.30
CA ASP A 117 -2.53 28.98 29.52
C ASP A 117 -1.78 30.31 29.62
N PHE A 118 -1.23 30.82 28.51
CA PHE A 118 -0.61 32.15 28.49
C PHE A 118 -1.61 33.29 28.76
N ILE A 119 -2.79 33.23 28.10
CA ILE A 119 -3.84 34.24 28.32
C ILE A 119 -4.27 34.26 29.77
N ASP A 120 -4.50 33.11 30.38
CA ASP A 120 -4.90 32.92 31.76
C ASP A 120 -3.83 33.42 32.76
N ALA A 121 -2.56 33.07 32.53
CA ALA A 121 -1.46 33.54 33.34
C ALA A 121 -1.32 35.06 33.28
N ASN A 122 -1.41 35.64 32.09
CA ASN A 122 -1.32 37.07 31.85
C ASN A 122 -2.50 37.83 32.47
N SER A 123 -3.72 37.34 32.35
CA SER A 123 -4.90 37.90 32.98
C SER A 123 -4.74 37.94 34.52
N LYS A 124 -4.39 36.81 35.12
CA LYS A 124 -4.15 36.70 36.57
C LYS A 124 -3.06 37.66 37.04
N TYR A 125 -1.97 37.83 36.31
CA TYR A 125 -0.92 38.79 36.65
C TYR A 125 -1.44 40.22 36.56
N LYS A 126 -2.14 40.62 35.50
CA LYS A 126 -2.72 41.94 35.31
C LYS A 126 -3.71 42.31 36.43
N ASP A 127 -4.63 41.40 36.73
CA ASP A 127 -5.64 41.61 37.78
C ASP A 127 -5.00 41.83 39.18
N GLN A 128 -4.00 41.01 39.49
CA GLN A 128 -3.31 41.14 40.77
C GLN A 128 -2.44 42.38 40.81
N LYS A 129 -1.82 42.78 39.71
CA LYS A 129 -1.06 44.02 39.59
C LYS A 129 -1.95 45.26 39.79
N GLU A 130 -3.12 45.26 39.13
CA GLU A 130 -4.10 46.36 39.30
C GLU A 130 -4.62 46.44 40.73
N LYS A 131 -4.91 45.28 41.35
CA LYS A 131 -5.33 45.25 42.76
C LYS A 131 -4.26 45.77 43.70
N TYR A 132 -3.01 45.38 43.51
CA TYR A 132 -1.88 45.91 44.27
C TYR A 132 -1.77 47.43 44.11
N GLN A 133 -1.83 47.92 42.87
CA GLN A 133 -1.72 49.36 42.59
C GLN A 133 -2.80 50.16 43.33
N LYS A 134 -4.07 49.72 43.25
CA LYS A 134 -5.19 50.35 43.94
C LYS A 134 -4.99 50.40 45.47
N LEU A 135 -4.44 49.36 46.09
CA LEU A 135 -4.16 49.31 47.52
C LEU A 135 -2.97 50.19 47.92
N HIS A 136 -1.93 50.18 47.10
CA HIS A 136 -0.72 51.01 47.29
C HIS A 136 -1.05 52.48 47.19
N ASP A 137 -1.75 52.91 46.14
CA ASP A 137 -2.11 54.33 45.91
C ASP A 137 -3.09 54.86 47.00
N ALA A 138 -3.90 53.97 47.54
CA ALA A 138 -4.78 54.29 48.65
C ALA A 138 -4.08 54.32 50.04
N GLY A 139 -2.76 54.02 50.10
CA GLY A 139 -2.00 53.93 51.34
C GLY A 139 -2.48 52.84 52.31
N LYS A 140 -3.07 51.76 51.77
CA LYS A 140 -3.68 50.67 52.56
C LYS A 140 -2.76 49.50 52.83
N LEU A 141 -1.52 49.59 52.41
CA LEU A 141 -0.55 48.48 52.53
C LEU A 141 0.45 48.83 53.65
N SER A 142 0.69 47.89 54.56
CA SER A 142 1.82 47.98 55.50
C SER A 142 3.12 47.58 54.77
N PRO A 143 4.32 47.93 55.26
CA PRO A 143 5.58 47.50 54.65
C PRO A 143 5.69 45.97 54.47
N ASN A 144 5.18 45.18 55.41
CA ASN A 144 5.15 43.74 55.34
C ASN A 144 4.17 43.25 54.27
N ASP A 145 3.06 43.95 54.04
CA ASP A 145 2.10 43.60 53.00
C ASP A 145 2.64 43.96 51.62
N GLU A 146 3.37 45.02 51.44
CA GLU A 146 4.07 45.41 50.26
C GLU A 146 5.09 44.33 49.81
N GLU A 147 5.88 43.82 50.76
CA GLU A 147 6.82 42.73 50.49
C GLU A 147 6.11 41.45 50.03
N LYS A 148 4.99 41.10 50.65
CA LYS A 148 4.18 39.93 50.23
C LYS A 148 3.60 40.11 48.82
N TRP A 149 3.11 41.33 48.52
CA TRP A 149 2.58 41.61 47.18
C TRP A 149 3.67 41.59 46.11
N THR A 150 4.85 42.12 46.37
CA THR A 150 5.99 42.06 45.46
C THR A 150 6.35 40.61 45.13
N LYS A 151 6.54 39.77 46.14
CA LYS A 151 6.82 38.32 45.94
C LYS A 151 5.72 37.62 45.17
N ARG A 152 4.45 37.99 45.41
CA ARG A 152 3.32 37.42 44.69
C ARG A 152 3.31 37.83 43.22
N LEU A 153 3.57 39.08 42.92
CA LEU A 153 3.62 39.60 41.55
C LEU A 153 4.82 39.05 40.77
N GLU A 154 5.98 38.93 41.42
CA GLU A 154 7.15 38.24 40.81
C GLU A 154 6.84 36.80 40.42
N LYS A 155 6.19 36.05 41.33
CA LYS A 155 5.78 34.67 41.03
C LYS A 155 4.78 34.57 39.87
N LEU A 156 3.83 35.51 39.80
CA LEU A 156 2.86 35.53 38.69
C LEU A 156 3.52 35.97 37.39
N LYS A 157 4.45 36.90 37.41
CA LYS A 157 5.24 37.34 36.26
C LYS A 157 6.07 36.17 35.70
N SER A 158 6.75 35.42 36.58
CA SER A 158 7.51 34.23 36.18
C SER A 158 6.63 33.18 35.47
N LYS A 159 5.38 33.00 35.92
CA LYS A 159 4.43 32.10 35.24
C LYS A 159 4.02 32.61 33.86
N VAL A 160 3.86 33.90 33.66
CA VAL A 160 3.60 34.49 32.35
C VAL A 160 4.78 34.24 31.41
N GLU A 161 6.00 34.50 31.88
CA GLU A 161 7.22 34.29 31.11
C GLU A 161 7.47 32.80 30.76
N GLU A 162 7.05 31.88 31.62
CA GLU A 162 7.12 30.46 31.40
C GLU A 162 6.11 30.03 30.30
N ALA A 163 4.85 30.43 30.44
CA ALA A 163 3.81 30.13 29.45
C ALA A 163 4.10 30.75 28.08
N GLU A 164 4.67 31.97 28.05
CA GLU A 164 5.13 32.62 26.82
C GLU A 164 6.24 31.81 26.12
N ARG A 165 7.21 31.33 26.90
CA ARG A 165 8.28 30.46 26.35
C ARG A 165 7.76 29.16 25.81
N GLU A 166 6.83 28.51 26.51
CA GLU A 166 6.22 27.26 26.06
C GLU A 166 5.41 27.45 24.77
N LEU A 167 4.66 28.57 24.68
CA LEU A 167 3.93 28.91 23.45
C LEU A 167 4.85 29.17 22.24
N ASN A 168 5.99 29.83 22.46
CA ASN A 168 6.92 30.19 21.39
C ASN A 168 7.81 29.01 20.94
N ASN A 169 7.96 27.99 21.77
CA ASN A 169 8.82 26.81 21.47
C ASN A 169 8.05 25.64 20.87
N ASN A 170 6.73 25.73 20.70
CA ASN A 170 5.84 24.74 20.09
C ASN A 170 5.09 25.33 18.89
#